data_8db2a1a47103bbb68d3bc9bd89c6df3c
#
_entry.id   8db2a1a47103bbb68d3bc9bd89c6df3c
#
_cell.length_a   1.000
_cell.length_b   1.000
_cell.length_c   1.000
_cell.angle_alpha   90.00
_cell.angle_beta   90.00
_cell.angle_gamma   90.00
#
_symmetry.space_group_name_H-M   'P 1'
#
loop_
_entity.id
_entity.type
_entity.pdbx_description
1 polymer ?
#
loop_
_entity_poly.entity_id
_entity_poly.type
_entity_poly.pdbx_seq_one_letter_code
_entity_poly.pdbx_strand_id
1 'polypeptide(L)'
;MRKITTAMVCVLLVAALAGCSKSDSPAKEEGSKGRLFGVTFQTMNNPFFVELNEGIKEVVEAHGDRLITLDAQWNSLKQKNDISDLLHKGASGVFINPVNWEGIKGSLLQAKEKSIPCVVVDAPVKDEDLVLCQVASDNVEAGRLAARALAKVKPDAKVVILHLSVNKACIDRVAGFKEEAAKHPEMKILDVVESKGTTEAARPVMRDLVGRFPDLTAAFPINDPSALGVISALESAGRLKDVTVVTVDGSAEGVAAIKAGKLHSTSAQFPREMGRIAAQKVYEHLDGKPVDKNIKVKVELITAENADAFLKGK
;
A
#
# COMPACT_ATOMS: atom_id res chain seq x y z
N MET A 1 -17.52 95.03 -34.13
CA MET A 1 -18.76 95.71 -33.75
C MET A 1 -19.55 94.90 -32.77
N ARG A 2 -19.92 95.51 -31.65
CA ARG A 2 -20.93 95.13 -30.63
C ARG A 2 -20.78 93.81 -29.97
N LYS A 3 -20.28 93.68 -28.74
CA LYS A 3 -20.92 93.98 -27.44
C LYS A 3 -22.35 93.43 -27.32
N ILE A 4 -22.56 92.53 -26.36
CA ILE A 4 -23.49 92.77 -25.25
C ILE A 4 -23.30 91.60 -24.19
N THR A 5 -23.09 92.08 -23.00
CA THR A 5 -23.09 91.48 -21.65
C THR A 5 -24.50 91.15 -21.17
N THR A 6 -24.68 90.18 -20.27
CA THR A 6 -25.61 90.23 -19.11
C THR A 6 -25.52 88.84 -18.42
N ALA A 7 -24.92 88.70 -17.29
CA ALA A 7 -25.34 88.91 -15.90
C ALA A 7 -26.34 87.85 -15.37
N MET A 8 -25.83 87.01 -14.48
CA MET A 8 -26.27 86.76 -13.11
C MET A 8 -27.68 86.17 -12.89
N VAL A 9 -27.73 84.94 -12.30
CA VAL A 9 -28.50 84.72 -11.03
C VAL A 9 -28.04 83.42 -10.40
N CYS A 10 -27.57 83.48 -9.14
CA CYS A 10 -27.36 82.36 -8.22
C CYS A 10 -28.70 81.84 -7.72
N VAL A 11 -28.88 80.53 -7.77
CA VAL A 11 -29.85 79.87 -6.90
C VAL A 11 -29.13 78.66 -6.23
N LEU A 12 -28.94 78.85 -4.93
CA LEU A 12 -28.50 77.74 -4.02
C LEU A 12 -29.68 76.78 -3.79
N LEU A 13 -29.52 75.54 -4.25
CA LEU A 13 -30.36 74.47 -3.79
C LEU A 13 -29.47 73.43 -3.03
N VAL A 14 -29.66 73.40 -1.71
CA VAL A 14 -29.11 72.41 -0.85
C VAL A 14 -29.95 71.14 -1.04
N ALA A 15 -29.40 70.09 -1.65
CA ALA A 15 -29.97 68.74 -1.70
C ALA A 15 -29.17 67.85 -0.78
N ALA A 16 -29.82 67.33 0.27
CA ALA A 16 -29.31 66.37 1.21
C ALA A 16 -29.08 65.06 0.46
N LEU A 17 -27.84 64.62 0.32
CA LEU A 17 -27.45 63.34 -0.13
C LEU A 17 -27.44 62.36 1.08
N ALA A 18 -28.49 61.54 1.16
CA ALA A 18 -28.51 60.35 2.00
C ALA A 18 -27.48 59.38 1.43
N GLY A 19 -26.36 59.21 2.12
CA GLY A 19 -25.34 58.24 1.79
C GLY A 19 -25.86 56.83 2.06
N CYS A 20 -26.14 56.06 1.00
CA CYS A 20 -26.17 54.59 1.09
C CYS A 20 -24.72 54.10 1.18
N SER A 21 -24.25 53.84 2.38
CA SER A 21 -23.05 53.03 2.59
C SER A 21 -23.36 51.63 2.10
N LYS A 22 -22.89 51.27 0.90
CA LYS A 22 -22.73 49.86 0.55
C LYS A 22 -21.70 49.31 1.51
N SER A 23 -22.14 48.44 2.41
CA SER A 23 -21.26 47.55 3.13
C SER A 23 -20.64 46.63 2.08
N ASP A 24 -19.38 46.86 1.75
CA ASP A 24 -18.54 45.86 1.11
C ASP A 24 -18.43 44.67 2.08
N SER A 25 -19.32 43.73 1.94
CA SER A 25 -19.08 42.39 2.47
C SER A 25 -17.83 41.86 1.78
N PRO A 26 -16.81 41.40 2.50
CA PRO A 26 -15.67 40.79 1.87
C PRO A 26 -16.19 39.68 0.97
N ALA A 27 -15.82 39.68 -0.30
CA ALA A 27 -16.05 38.58 -1.21
C ALA A 27 -15.61 37.34 -0.50
N LYS A 28 -16.50 36.35 -0.38
CA LYS A 28 -16.09 35.00 -0.01
C LYS A 28 -14.94 34.62 -0.93
N GLU A 29 -13.74 34.45 -0.35
CA GLU A 29 -12.65 33.84 -1.07
C GLU A 29 -13.23 32.55 -1.70
N GLU A 30 -13.15 32.45 -3.03
CA GLU A 30 -13.38 31.18 -3.73
C GLU A 30 -12.49 30.15 -3.03
N GLY A 31 -13.12 29.20 -2.36
CA GLY A 31 -12.43 28.22 -1.54
C GLY A 31 -11.26 27.63 -2.33
N SER A 32 -10.07 27.75 -1.79
CA SER A 32 -8.86 27.21 -2.39
C SER A 32 -9.17 25.77 -2.76
N LYS A 33 -9.07 25.42 -4.04
CA LYS A 33 -9.20 24.02 -4.46
C LYS A 33 -8.15 23.24 -3.66
N GLY A 34 -8.60 22.30 -2.82
CA GLY A 34 -7.72 21.48 -2.00
C GLY A 34 -6.57 20.89 -2.81
N ARG A 35 -5.44 20.64 -2.18
CA ARG A 35 -4.24 20.05 -2.82
C ARG A 35 -4.61 18.75 -3.52
N LEU A 36 -3.85 18.41 -4.56
CA LEU A 36 -3.96 17.13 -5.26
C LEU A 36 -2.86 16.20 -4.76
N PHE A 37 -3.24 15.00 -4.35
CA PHE A 37 -2.34 13.88 -4.11
C PHE A 37 -2.62 12.77 -5.11
N GLY A 38 -1.62 11.95 -5.37
CA GLY A 38 -1.78 10.77 -6.22
C GLY A 38 -1.25 9.52 -5.55
N VAL A 39 -1.84 8.37 -5.88
CA VAL A 39 -1.31 7.07 -5.52
C VAL A 39 -1.31 6.15 -6.73
N THR A 40 -0.26 5.37 -6.90
CA THR A 40 -0.19 4.28 -7.89
C THR A 40 0.15 2.97 -7.20
N PHE A 41 -0.70 1.97 -7.42
CA PHE A 41 -0.53 0.61 -6.92
C PHE A 41 -0.07 -0.33 -8.03
N GLN A 42 0.70 -1.35 -7.67
CA GLN A 42 1.07 -2.41 -8.61
C GLN A 42 -0.17 -3.09 -9.21
N THR A 43 -1.26 -3.22 -8.44
CA THR A 43 -2.57 -3.69 -8.88
C THR A 43 -3.65 -3.28 -7.88
N MET A 44 -4.90 -3.17 -8.32
CA MET A 44 -6.07 -2.99 -7.45
C MET A 44 -6.92 -4.28 -7.32
N ASN A 45 -6.48 -5.37 -7.93
CA ASN A 45 -7.18 -6.66 -7.86
C ASN A 45 -6.95 -7.41 -6.53
N ASN A 46 -6.06 -6.91 -5.65
CA ASN A 46 -5.84 -7.46 -4.32
C ASN A 46 -6.54 -6.55 -3.28
N PRO A 47 -7.45 -7.08 -2.45
CA PRO A 47 -8.14 -6.33 -1.38
C PRO A 47 -7.19 -5.59 -0.42
N PHE A 48 -5.97 -6.09 -0.23
CA PHE A 48 -4.93 -5.43 0.54
C PHE A 48 -4.69 -3.98 0.07
N PHE A 49 -4.57 -3.76 -1.25
CA PHE A 49 -4.33 -2.42 -1.80
C PHE A 49 -5.57 -1.53 -1.77
N VAL A 50 -6.77 -2.12 -1.81
CA VAL A 50 -8.01 -1.38 -1.59
C VAL A 50 -8.05 -0.81 -0.18
N GLU A 51 -7.78 -1.62 0.85
CA GLU A 51 -7.73 -1.18 2.24
C GLU A 51 -6.62 -0.14 2.50
N LEU A 52 -5.45 -0.31 1.87
CA LEU A 52 -4.35 0.65 1.97
C LEU A 52 -4.74 1.99 1.35
N ASN A 53 -5.38 1.96 0.18
CA ASN A 53 -5.90 3.15 -0.49
C ASN A 53 -6.93 3.89 0.36
N GLU A 54 -7.87 3.17 0.97
CA GLU A 54 -8.86 3.77 1.87
C GLU A 54 -8.18 4.47 3.06
N GLY A 55 -7.13 3.88 3.63
CA GLY A 55 -6.36 4.52 4.70
C GLY A 55 -5.69 5.84 4.27
N ILE A 56 -5.12 5.89 3.05
CA ILE A 56 -4.56 7.13 2.49
C ILE A 56 -5.67 8.16 2.27
N LYS A 57 -6.76 7.73 1.64
CA LYS A 57 -7.90 8.56 1.25
C LYS A 57 -8.56 9.22 2.47
N GLU A 58 -8.78 8.48 3.54
CA GLU A 58 -9.34 9.00 4.79
C GLU A 58 -8.57 10.22 5.31
N VAL A 59 -7.25 10.15 5.32
CA VAL A 59 -6.41 11.26 5.82
C VAL A 59 -6.40 12.41 4.83
N VAL A 60 -6.28 12.14 3.53
CA VAL A 60 -6.25 13.19 2.49
C VAL A 60 -7.58 13.96 2.45
N GLU A 61 -8.71 13.26 2.45
CA GLU A 61 -10.04 13.88 2.42
C GLU A 61 -10.38 14.63 3.72
N ALA A 62 -9.91 14.16 4.88
CA ALA A 62 -10.05 14.85 6.15
C ALA A 62 -9.36 16.23 6.18
N HIS A 63 -8.33 16.42 5.35
CA HIS A 63 -7.67 17.72 5.15
C HIS A 63 -8.35 18.60 4.07
N GLY A 64 -9.48 18.17 3.49
CA GLY A 64 -10.13 18.88 2.39
C GLY A 64 -9.41 18.77 1.04
N ASP A 65 -8.44 17.87 0.94
CA ASP A 65 -7.62 17.62 -0.25
C ASP A 65 -8.21 16.46 -1.10
N ARG A 66 -7.63 16.19 -2.26
CA ARG A 66 -8.13 15.19 -3.21
C ARG A 66 -7.07 14.14 -3.51
N LEU A 67 -7.49 12.87 -3.64
CA LEU A 67 -6.64 11.75 -4.02
C LEU A 67 -7.03 11.22 -5.41
N ILE A 68 -6.05 11.02 -6.30
CA ILE A 68 -6.20 10.24 -7.53
C ILE A 68 -5.55 8.88 -7.31
N THR A 69 -6.33 7.80 -7.46
CA THR A 69 -5.85 6.43 -7.37
C THR A 69 -5.67 5.83 -8.76
N LEU A 70 -4.50 5.25 -9.02
CA LEU A 70 -4.12 4.63 -10.29
C LEU A 70 -3.70 3.17 -10.08
N ASP A 71 -4.14 2.32 -11.00
CA ASP A 71 -3.80 0.89 -11.04
C ASP A 71 -2.79 0.63 -12.14
N ALA A 72 -1.58 0.25 -11.78
CA ALA A 72 -0.52 -0.06 -12.75
C ALA A 72 -0.71 -1.43 -13.45
N GLN A 73 -1.64 -2.28 -12.97
CA GLN A 73 -1.97 -3.57 -13.60
C GLN A 73 -0.73 -4.46 -13.81
N TRP A 74 0.18 -4.51 -12.83
CA TRP A 74 1.45 -5.22 -12.88
C TRP A 74 2.39 -4.77 -14.03
N ASN A 75 2.14 -3.59 -14.63
CA ASN A 75 2.89 -3.05 -15.75
C ASN A 75 3.80 -1.88 -15.30
N SER A 76 5.11 -2.14 -15.26
CA SER A 76 6.10 -1.13 -14.84
C SER A 76 6.13 0.10 -15.75
N LEU A 77 5.86 -0.04 -17.06
CA LEU A 77 5.82 1.10 -17.97
C LEU A 77 4.56 1.95 -17.71
N LYS A 78 3.41 1.29 -17.51
CA LYS A 78 2.19 2.00 -17.12
C LYS A 78 2.41 2.76 -15.81
N GLN A 79 3.03 2.13 -14.80
CA GLN A 79 3.30 2.80 -13.52
C GLN A 79 4.19 4.05 -13.69
N LYS A 80 5.21 3.98 -14.53
CA LYS A 80 6.05 5.16 -14.86
C LYS A 80 5.23 6.29 -15.48
N ASN A 81 4.33 5.97 -16.41
CA ASN A 81 3.43 6.94 -17.03
C ASN A 81 2.45 7.51 -16.01
N ASP A 82 1.85 6.66 -15.15
CA ASP A 82 0.95 7.07 -14.08
C ASP A 82 1.62 8.10 -13.15
N ILE A 83 2.87 7.85 -12.73
CA ILE A 83 3.64 8.80 -11.90
C ILE A 83 3.90 10.09 -12.67
N SER A 84 4.38 9.99 -13.91
CA SER A 84 4.64 11.17 -14.75
C SER A 84 3.38 12.05 -14.89
N ASP A 85 2.21 11.46 -15.10
CA ASP A 85 0.94 12.15 -15.21
C ASP A 85 0.56 12.88 -13.90
N LEU A 86 0.75 12.22 -12.75
CA LEU A 86 0.51 12.84 -11.44
C LEU A 86 1.43 14.04 -11.22
N LEU A 87 2.72 13.90 -11.57
CA LEU A 87 3.70 15.00 -11.47
C LEU A 87 3.34 16.18 -12.41
N HIS A 88 2.86 15.91 -13.62
CA HIS A 88 2.42 16.96 -14.56
C HIS A 88 1.12 17.63 -14.11
N LYS A 89 0.24 16.93 -13.44
CA LYS A 89 -0.98 17.52 -12.82
C LYS A 89 -0.68 18.37 -11.59
N GLY A 90 0.57 18.49 -11.18
CA GLY A 90 0.99 19.27 -10.01
C GLY A 90 0.56 18.65 -8.69
N ALA A 91 0.68 17.32 -8.56
CA ALA A 91 0.43 16.65 -7.29
C ALA A 91 1.35 17.22 -6.19
N SER A 92 0.79 17.47 -5.01
CA SER A 92 1.53 17.95 -3.82
C SER A 92 2.29 16.83 -3.12
N GLY A 93 2.02 15.57 -3.47
CA GLY A 93 2.71 14.37 -3.02
C GLY A 93 2.22 13.14 -3.77
N VAL A 94 3.07 12.13 -3.89
CA VAL A 94 2.75 10.88 -4.59
C VAL A 94 3.06 9.69 -3.69
N PHE A 95 2.07 8.81 -3.50
CA PHE A 95 2.23 7.52 -2.86
C PHE A 95 2.51 6.46 -3.91
N ILE A 96 3.47 5.57 -3.66
CA ILE A 96 3.92 4.59 -4.65
C ILE A 96 4.01 3.21 -3.99
N ASN A 97 3.21 2.26 -4.49
CA ASN A 97 3.44 0.84 -4.27
C ASN A 97 4.08 0.27 -5.56
N PRO A 98 5.40 0.02 -5.58
CA PRO A 98 6.11 -0.23 -6.83
C PRO A 98 5.81 -1.62 -7.41
N VAL A 99 5.61 -1.70 -8.74
CA VAL A 99 5.56 -2.96 -9.49
C VAL A 99 6.90 -3.68 -9.44
N ASN A 100 7.99 -2.92 -9.48
CA ASN A 100 9.36 -3.42 -9.39
C ASN A 100 10.19 -2.49 -8.51
N TRP A 101 10.73 -3.03 -7.41
CA TRP A 101 11.40 -2.27 -6.37
C TRP A 101 12.72 -1.61 -6.79
N GLU A 102 13.40 -2.12 -7.83
CA GLU A 102 14.60 -1.54 -8.44
C GLU A 102 14.27 -0.66 -9.65
N GLY A 103 13.24 -1.03 -10.42
CA GLY A 103 12.91 -0.41 -11.71
C GLY A 103 12.25 0.97 -11.63
N ILE A 104 11.89 1.45 -10.43
CA ILE A 104 11.14 2.69 -10.22
C ILE A 104 12.03 3.95 -10.17
N LYS A 105 13.35 3.81 -10.07
CA LYS A 105 14.33 4.89 -9.87
C LYS A 105 14.11 6.11 -10.75
N GLY A 106 13.88 5.91 -12.07
CA GLY A 106 13.69 7.03 -13.01
C GLY A 106 12.51 7.93 -12.65
N SER A 107 11.40 7.34 -12.19
CA SER A 107 10.22 8.10 -11.75
C SER A 107 10.47 8.84 -10.42
N LEU A 108 11.24 8.25 -9.51
CA LEU A 108 11.64 8.91 -8.26
C LEU A 108 12.55 10.12 -8.50
N LEU A 109 13.48 10.02 -9.48
CA LEU A 109 14.32 11.15 -9.89
C LEU A 109 13.49 12.28 -10.47
N GLN A 110 12.50 11.99 -11.34
CA GLN A 110 11.59 13.00 -11.90
C GLN A 110 10.78 13.73 -10.80
N ALA A 111 10.31 12.99 -9.79
CA ALA A 111 9.60 13.59 -8.67
C ALA A 111 10.53 14.51 -7.83
N LYS A 112 11.76 14.06 -7.57
CA LYS A 112 12.79 14.83 -6.86
C LYS A 112 13.15 16.13 -7.58
N GLU A 113 13.33 16.09 -8.91
CA GLU A 113 13.57 17.29 -9.75
C GLU A 113 12.45 18.30 -9.64
N LYS A 114 11.21 17.86 -9.47
CA LYS A 114 10.03 18.71 -9.29
C LYS A 114 9.77 19.09 -7.82
N SER A 115 10.62 18.64 -6.88
CA SER A 115 10.44 18.81 -5.43
C SER A 115 9.10 18.28 -4.92
N ILE A 116 8.57 17.22 -5.54
CA ILE A 116 7.33 16.57 -5.13
C ILE A 116 7.69 15.37 -4.23
N PRO A 117 7.26 15.35 -2.96
CA PRO A 117 7.58 14.26 -2.04
C PRO A 117 6.92 12.94 -2.49
N CYS A 118 7.71 11.88 -2.53
CA CYS A 118 7.23 10.52 -2.75
C CYS A 118 7.25 9.74 -1.44
N VAL A 119 6.15 9.11 -1.08
CA VAL A 119 6.07 8.12 0.00
C VAL A 119 5.87 6.75 -0.62
N VAL A 120 6.77 5.83 -0.31
CA VAL A 120 6.63 4.44 -0.73
C VAL A 120 5.81 3.69 0.31
N VAL A 121 4.85 2.88 -0.16
CA VAL A 121 3.96 2.10 0.69
C VAL A 121 4.07 0.62 0.37
N ASP A 122 3.96 -0.23 1.41
CA ASP A 122 3.96 -1.70 1.39
C ASP A 122 5.30 -2.32 0.96
N ALA A 123 5.77 -2.05 -0.26
CA ALA A 123 6.98 -2.64 -0.81
C ALA A 123 8.10 -1.60 -0.92
N PRO A 124 9.14 -1.64 -0.07
CA PRO A 124 10.27 -0.71 -0.14
C PRO A 124 10.98 -0.70 -1.48
N VAL A 125 11.56 0.45 -1.83
CA VAL A 125 12.38 0.63 -3.03
C VAL A 125 13.87 0.59 -2.67
N LYS A 126 14.73 0.30 -3.66
CA LYS A 126 16.17 0.26 -3.49
C LYS A 126 16.77 1.65 -3.25
N ASP A 127 16.28 2.63 -3.98
CA ASP A 127 16.81 4.01 -3.95
C ASP A 127 16.06 4.85 -2.89
N GLU A 128 16.22 4.47 -1.63
CA GLU A 128 15.52 5.11 -0.50
C GLU A 128 15.85 6.60 -0.32
N ASP A 129 17.03 7.06 -0.77
CA ASP A 129 17.42 8.47 -0.73
C ASP A 129 16.56 9.36 -1.63
N LEU A 130 15.85 8.78 -2.59
CA LEU A 130 15.00 9.49 -3.54
C LEU A 130 13.57 9.69 -3.05
N VAL A 131 13.18 9.10 -1.92
CA VAL A 131 11.83 9.18 -1.38
C VAL A 131 11.81 9.92 -0.05
N LEU A 132 10.65 10.48 0.32
CA LEU A 132 10.46 11.09 1.63
C LEU A 132 10.61 10.03 2.73
N CYS A 133 9.80 9.01 2.65
CA CYS A 133 9.86 7.86 3.54
C CYS A 133 9.28 6.61 2.88
N GLN A 134 9.46 5.48 3.55
CA GLN A 134 8.89 4.18 3.21
C GLN A 134 8.09 3.65 4.40
N VAL A 135 6.82 3.33 4.18
CA VAL A 135 5.92 2.76 5.19
C VAL A 135 5.54 1.36 4.76
N ALA A 136 6.02 0.37 5.48
CA ALA A 136 5.81 -1.04 5.15
C ALA A 136 5.58 -1.87 6.42
N SER A 137 4.97 -3.04 6.30
CA SER A 137 4.94 -4.01 7.38
C SER A 137 6.35 -4.48 7.74
N ASP A 138 6.56 -4.96 8.97
CA ASP A 138 7.80 -5.69 9.28
C ASP A 138 7.78 -7.06 8.59
N ASN A 139 8.12 -7.04 7.29
CA ASN A 139 8.05 -8.21 6.43
C ASN A 139 9.05 -9.31 6.82
N VAL A 140 10.20 -8.94 7.41
CA VAL A 140 11.13 -9.93 7.96
C VAL A 140 10.49 -10.65 9.14
N GLU A 141 9.85 -9.91 10.06
CA GLU A 141 9.15 -10.52 11.19
C GLU A 141 7.92 -11.32 10.73
N ALA A 142 7.19 -10.87 9.70
CA ALA A 142 6.10 -11.66 9.12
C ALA A 142 6.57 -13.04 8.63
N GLY A 143 7.72 -13.10 7.97
CA GLY A 143 8.35 -14.37 7.56
C GLY A 143 8.80 -15.24 8.75
N ARG A 144 9.39 -14.62 9.78
CA ARG A 144 9.77 -15.33 11.01
C ARG A 144 8.56 -15.91 11.73
N LEU A 145 7.46 -15.15 11.84
CA LEU A 145 6.22 -15.62 12.45
C LEU A 145 5.66 -16.85 11.72
N ALA A 146 5.65 -16.82 10.38
CA ALA A 146 5.22 -17.95 9.57
C ALA A 146 6.08 -19.22 9.82
N ALA A 147 7.41 -19.06 9.86
CA ALA A 147 8.33 -20.17 10.14
C ALA A 147 8.18 -20.72 11.57
N ARG A 148 8.03 -19.82 12.58
CA ARG A 148 7.78 -20.24 13.98
C ARG A 148 6.47 -20.99 14.12
N ALA A 149 5.40 -20.53 13.48
CA ALA A 149 4.11 -21.20 13.51
C ALA A 149 4.22 -22.61 12.89
N LEU A 150 4.95 -22.74 11.78
CA LEU A 150 5.20 -24.03 11.15
C LEU A 150 6.05 -24.95 12.05
N ALA A 151 7.16 -24.45 12.58
CA ALA A 151 8.06 -25.22 13.44
C ALA A 151 7.37 -25.77 14.70
N LYS A 152 6.41 -25.03 15.25
CA LYS A 152 5.63 -25.43 16.42
C LYS A 152 4.82 -26.71 16.18
N VAL A 153 4.28 -26.89 14.96
CA VAL A 153 3.40 -28.03 14.62
C VAL A 153 4.10 -29.08 13.76
N LYS A 154 5.19 -28.71 13.08
CA LYS A 154 5.92 -29.60 12.18
C LYS A 154 7.42 -29.24 12.14
N PRO A 155 8.18 -29.54 13.20
CA PRO A 155 9.60 -29.16 13.30
C PRO A 155 10.48 -29.78 12.21
N ASP A 156 10.10 -30.93 11.67
CA ASP A 156 10.77 -31.66 10.58
C ASP A 156 10.22 -31.33 9.18
N ALA A 157 9.53 -30.20 9.04
CA ALA A 157 8.86 -29.83 7.80
C ALA A 157 9.80 -29.82 6.59
N LYS A 158 9.33 -30.40 5.49
CA LYS A 158 9.91 -30.30 4.15
C LYS A 158 9.12 -29.25 3.39
N VAL A 159 9.69 -28.06 3.23
CA VAL A 159 8.98 -26.84 2.85
C VAL A 159 9.31 -26.41 1.43
N VAL A 160 8.32 -26.07 0.62
CA VAL A 160 8.51 -25.26 -0.59
C VAL A 160 8.04 -23.84 -0.33
N ILE A 161 8.78 -22.87 -0.89
CA ILE A 161 8.45 -21.44 -0.79
C ILE A 161 8.02 -20.94 -2.16
N LEU A 162 6.82 -20.34 -2.25
CA LEU A 162 6.34 -19.69 -3.46
C LEU A 162 6.58 -18.18 -3.33
N HIS A 163 7.40 -17.63 -4.21
CA HIS A 163 8.03 -16.31 -4.06
C HIS A 163 7.56 -15.31 -5.13
N LEU A 164 7.85 -14.02 -4.90
CA LEU A 164 7.74 -12.91 -5.85
C LEU A 164 9.02 -12.05 -5.76
N SER A 165 9.98 -12.30 -6.65
CA SER A 165 11.34 -11.76 -6.56
C SER A 165 11.48 -10.28 -6.93
N VAL A 166 10.48 -9.70 -7.61
CA VAL A 166 10.47 -8.28 -8.00
C VAL A 166 9.89 -7.34 -6.92
N ASN A 167 9.47 -7.90 -5.79
CA ASN A 167 8.85 -7.17 -4.68
C ASN A 167 9.67 -7.32 -3.39
N LYS A 168 10.17 -6.20 -2.86
CA LYS A 168 11.06 -6.21 -1.69
C LYS A 168 10.38 -6.74 -0.43
N ALA A 169 9.09 -6.46 -0.23
CA ALA A 169 8.34 -7.01 0.90
C ALA A 169 8.34 -8.55 0.86
N CYS A 170 8.13 -9.14 -0.32
CA CYS A 170 8.16 -10.59 -0.50
C CYS A 170 9.57 -11.18 -0.32
N ILE A 171 10.61 -10.47 -0.78
CA ILE A 171 12.01 -10.85 -0.53
C ILE A 171 12.28 -10.90 0.97
N ASP A 172 11.82 -9.90 1.73
CA ASP A 172 12.03 -9.82 3.17
C ASP A 172 11.27 -10.91 3.93
N ARG A 173 10.03 -11.26 3.50
CA ARG A 173 9.28 -12.41 4.05
C ARG A 173 10.06 -13.71 3.90
N VAL A 174 10.60 -13.96 2.71
CA VAL A 174 11.42 -15.17 2.46
C VAL A 174 12.70 -15.15 3.28
N ALA A 175 13.36 -14.00 3.41
CA ALA A 175 14.56 -13.85 4.24
C ALA A 175 14.25 -14.17 5.72
N GLY A 176 13.18 -13.58 6.27
CA GLY A 176 12.75 -13.84 7.65
C GLY A 176 12.36 -15.29 7.90
N PHE A 177 11.65 -15.91 6.94
CA PHE A 177 11.31 -17.34 7.02
C PHE A 177 12.57 -18.22 7.07
N LYS A 178 13.54 -17.96 6.17
CA LYS A 178 14.80 -18.71 6.11
C LYS A 178 15.65 -18.53 7.37
N GLU A 179 15.70 -17.30 7.89
CA GLU A 179 16.42 -17.00 9.13
C GLU A 179 15.86 -17.77 10.33
N GLU A 180 14.54 -17.83 10.45
CA GLU A 180 13.89 -18.57 11.53
C GLU A 180 14.01 -20.09 11.32
N ALA A 181 13.80 -20.58 10.08
CA ALA A 181 13.92 -21.98 9.72
C ALA A 181 15.31 -22.55 10.04
N ALA A 182 16.37 -21.72 9.90
CA ALA A 182 17.74 -22.14 10.23
C ALA A 182 17.95 -22.47 11.73
N LYS A 183 17.05 -22.04 12.63
CA LYS A 183 17.06 -22.40 14.05
C LYS A 183 16.42 -23.77 14.32
N HIS A 184 15.81 -24.39 13.30
CA HIS A 184 15.15 -25.68 13.35
C HIS A 184 15.86 -26.65 12.40
N PRO A 185 16.94 -27.35 12.81
CA PRO A 185 17.84 -28.08 11.91
C PRO A 185 17.17 -29.23 11.17
N GLU A 186 16.04 -29.74 11.67
CA GLU A 186 15.26 -30.79 11.00
C GLU A 186 14.36 -30.25 9.88
N MET A 187 14.01 -28.92 9.90
CA MET A 187 13.25 -28.28 8.86
C MET A 187 14.10 -28.10 7.59
N LYS A 188 13.59 -28.53 6.45
CA LYS A 188 14.30 -28.47 5.16
C LYS A 188 13.52 -27.64 4.15
N ILE A 189 14.14 -26.60 3.63
CA ILE A 189 13.60 -25.87 2.49
C ILE A 189 14.02 -26.62 1.23
N LEU A 190 13.04 -27.25 0.55
CA LEU A 190 13.25 -28.05 -0.65
C LEU A 190 13.49 -27.18 -1.87
N ASP A 191 12.72 -26.09 -2.02
CA ASP A 191 12.85 -25.16 -3.14
C ASP A 191 12.24 -23.80 -2.83
N VAL A 192 12.66 -22.77 -3.62
CA VAL A 192 12.09 -21.43 -3.61
C VAL A 192 11.79 -21.06 -5.05
N VAL A 193 10.52 -20.98 -5.41
CA VAL A 193 10.08 -20.83 -6.81
C VAL A 193 9.23 -19.59 -7.01
N GLU A 194 9.38 -18.97 -8.18
CA GLU A 194 8.60 -17.81 -8.57
C GLU A 194 7.13 -18.17 -8.81
N SER A 195 6.19 -17.41 -8.22
CA SER A 195 4.73 -17.64 -8.31
C SER A 195 3.91 -16.38 -8.60
N LYS A 196 4.57 -15.26 -8.83
CA LYS A 196 3.96 -13.96 -9.12
C LYS A 196 2.97 -13.43 -8.05
N GLY A 197 2.85 -14.10 -6.91
CA GLY A 197 2.02 -13.63 -5.79
C GLY A 197 0.50 -13.64 -6.02
N THR A 198 -0.01 -14.38 -7.01
CA THR A 198 -1.45 -14.49 -7.31
C THR A 198 -1.96 -15.93 -7.22
N THR A 199 -3.27 -16.09 -7.03
CA THR A 199 -3.95 -17.41 -6.98
C THR A 199 -3.74 -18.20 -8.27
N GLU A 200 -3.91 -17.53 -9.42
CA GLU A 200 -3.83 -18.13 -10.74
C GLU A 200 -2.42 -18.64 -11.06
N ALA A 201 -1.40 -17.87 -10.67
CA ALA A 201 -0.01 -18.23 -10.92
C ALA A 201 0.52 -19.29 -9.92
N ALA A 202 0.10 -19.23 -8.65
CA ALA A 202 0.55 -20.17 -7.61
C ALA A 202 0.00 -21.58 -7.82
N ARG A 203 -1.23 -21.72 -8.33
CA ARG A 203 -1.88 -23.02 -8.50
C ARG A 203 -1.09 -23.99 -9.41
N PRO A 204 -0.73 -23.64 -10.67
CA PRO A 204 0.08 -24.55 -11.51
C PRO A 204 1.47 -24.81 -10.93
N VAL A 205 2.11 -23.80 -10.32
CA VAL A 205 3.42 -23.97 -9.66
C VAL A 205 3.34 -25.01 -8.54
N MET A 206 2.33 -24.92 -7.69
CA MET A 206 2.16 -25.89 -6.60
C MET A 206 1.85 -27.29 -7.09
N ARG A 207 1.03 -27.44 -8.13
CA ARG A 207 0.77 -28.76 -8.76
C ARG A 207 2.07 -29.43 -9.23
N ASP A 208 2.96 -28.65 -9.86
CA ASP A 208 4.25 -29.16 -10.35
C ASP A 208 5.19 -29.51 -9.18
N LEU A 209 5.17 -28.73 -8.08
CA LEU A 209 5.94 -28.99 -6.86
C LEU A 209 5.49 -30.27 -6.14
N VAL A 210 4.19 -30.56 -6.07
CA VAL A 210 3.64 -31.81 -5.52
C VAL A 210 4.15 -33.02 -6.30
N GLY A 211 4.22 -32.92 -7.62
CA GLY A 211 4.77 -34.00 -8.46
C GLY A 211 6.29 -34.17 -8.28
N ARG A 212 7.02 -33.09 -8.10
CA ARG A 212 8.49 -33.09 -7.98
C ARG A 212 8.97 -33.51 -6.60
N PHE A 213 8.21 -33.23 -5.55
CA PHE A 213 8.53 -33.51 -4.16
C PHE A 213 7.44 -34.39 -3.50
N PRO A 214 7.44 -35.72 -3.71
CA PRO A 214 6.43 -36.61 -3.11
C PRO A 214 6.40 -36.56 -1.57
N ASP A 215 7.52 -36.23 -0.96
CA ASP A 215 7.73 -36.14 0.48
C ASP A 215 7.54 -34.71 1.06
N LEU A 216 7.00 -33.81 0.26
CA LEU A 216 6.62 -32.46 0.68
C LEU A 216 5.59 -32.49 1.82
N THR A 217 5.85 -31.71 2.89
CA THR A 217 4.97 -31.65 4.06
C THR A 217 4.55 -30.25 4.48
N ALA A 218 5.13 -29.21 3.88
CA ALA A 218 4.73 -27.84 4.15
C ALA A 218 4.93 -26.92 2.94
N ALA A 219 4.16 -25.84 2.88
CA ALA A 219 4.29 -24.79 1.88
C ALA A 219 4.21 -23.40 2.55
N PHE A 220 5.10 -22.50 2.13
CA PHE A 220 5.07 -21.08 2.47
C PHE A 220 4.89 -20.24 1.20
N PRO A 221 3.65 -20.03 0.71
CA PRO A 221 3.33 -18.95 -0.22
C PRO A 221 3.44 -17.61 0.51
N ILE A 222 4.04 -16.63 -0.14
CA ILE A 222 4.41 -15.34 0.48
C ILE A 222 3.24 -14.42 0.81
N ASN A 223 2.03 -14.74 0.37
CA ASN A 223 0.82 -13.99 0.63
C ASN A 223 -0.44 -14.87 0.55
N ASP A 224 -1.55 -14.38 1.09
CA ASP A 224 -2.83 -15.12 1.12
C ASP A 224 -3.36 -15.47 -0.30
N PRO A 225 -3.33 -14.57 -1.32
CA PRO A 225 -3.75 -14.95 -2.67
C PRO A 225 -2.99 -16.17 -3.21
N SER A 226 -1.66 -16.22 -3.05
CA SER A 226 -0.87 -17.40 -3.44
C SER A 226 -1.25 -18.64 -2.61
N ALA A 227 -1.55 -18.45 -1.31
CA ALA A 227 -1.95 -19.56 -0.43
C ALA A 227 -3.27 -20.20 -0.89
N LEU A 228 -4.24 -19.40 -1.36
CA LEU A 228 -5.48 -19.94 -1.93
C LEU A 228 -5.21 -20.78 -3.20
N GLY A 229 -4.26 -20.34 -4.03
CA GLY A 229 -3.81 -21.11 -5.19
C GLY A 229 -3.13 -22.44 -4.80
N VAL A 230 -2.27 -22.40 -3.77
CA VAL A 230 -1.61 -23.55 -3.18
C VAL A 230 -2.64 -24.54 -2.62
N ILE A 231 -3.59 -24.08 -1.80
CA ILE A 231 -4.66 -24.89 -1.22
C ILE A 231 -5.46 -25.58 -2.33
N SER A 232 -5.88 -24.85 -3.37
CA SER A 232 -6.62 -25.41 -4.50
C SER A 232 -5.86 -26.51 -5.25
N ALA A 233 -4.54 -26.34 -5.41
CA ALA A 233 -3.70 -27.39 -6.03
C ALA A 233 -3.58 -28.62 -5.14
N LEU A 234 -3.38 -28.42 -3.83
CA LEU A 234 -3.30 -29.51 -2.85
C LEU A 234 -4.62 -30.28 -2.72
N GLU A 235 -5.77 -29.59 -2.72
CA GLU A 235 -7.09 -30.23 -2.75
C GLU A 235 -7.25 -31.12 -4.00
N SER A 236 -6.90 -30.57 -5.17
CA SER A 236 -7.00 -31.30 -6.45
C SER A 236 -6.09 -32.53 -6.49
N ALA A 237 -4.96 -32.49 -5.78
CA ALA A 237 -4.02 -33.61 -5.66
C ALA A 237 -4.34 -34.58 -4.50
N GLY A 238 -5.36 -34.29 -3.69
CA GLY A 238 -5.68 -35.08 -2.48
C GLY A 238 -4.65 -34.96 -1.36
N ARG A 239 -3.77 -33.93 -1.39
CA ARG A 239 -2.61 -33.78 -0.50
C ARG A 239 -2.80 -32.69 0.59
N LEU A 240 -3.97 -32.01 0.64
CA LEU A 240 -4.16 -30.90 1.58
C LEU A 240 -4.00 -31.29 3.05
N LYS A 241 -4.36 -32.51 3.41
CA LYS A 241 -4.21 -33.02 4.80
C LYS A 241 -2.76 -33.35 5.18
N ASP A 242 -1.89 -33.56 4.20
CA ASP A 242 -0.48 -33.94 4.39
C ASP A 242 0.45 -32.72 4.42
N VAL A 243 0.02 -31.59 3.84
CA VAL A 243 0.85 -30.39 3.64
C VAL A 243 0.32 -29.22 4.45
N THR A 244 1.09 -28.82 5.46
CA THR A 244 0.79 -27.64 6.28
C THR A 244 1.09 -26.36 5.50
N VAL A 245 0.10 -25.49 5.33
CA VAL A 245 0.27 -24.20 4.64
C VAL A 245 0.31 -23.07 5.66
N VAL A 246 1.35 -22.22 5.57
CA VAL A 246 1.49 -20.98 6.35
C VAL A 246 1.76 -19.81 5.39
N THR A 247 1.29 -18.61 5.70
CA THR A 247 1.36 -17.49 4.76
C THR A 247 1.41 -16.12 5.47
N VAL A 248 1.20 -15.04 4.71
CA VAL A 248 1.15 -13.65 5.19
C VAL A 248 -0.05 -12.94 4.56
N ASP A 249 -0.65 -12.02 5.21
CA ASP A 249 -1.56 -10.91 4.91
C ASP A 249 -2.68 -10.77 5.95
N GLY A 250 -3.30 -11.85 6.41
CA GLY A 250 -4.48 -11.79 7.28
C GLY A 250 -5.72 -11.28 6.55
N SER A 251 -5.89 -11.60 5.26
CA SER A 251 -7.08 -11.27 4.48
C SER A 251 -8.31 -12.00 5.01
N ALA A 252 -9.50 -11.51 4.67
CA ALA A 252 -10.74 -12.18 5.04
C ALA A 252 -10.80 -13.63 4.52
N GLU A 253 -10.34 -13.85 3.30
CA GLU A 253 -10.26 -15.16 2.65
C GLU A 253 -9.22 -16.07 3.32
N GLY A 254 -8.03 -15.51 3.67
CA GLY A 254 -7.00 -16.23 4.41
C GLY A 254 -7.51 -16.70 5.79
N VAL A 255 -8.14 -15.78 6.53
CA VAL A 255 -8.74 -16.10 7.83
C VAL A 255 -9.88 -17.12 7.70
N ALA A 256 -10.72 -17.01 6.66
CA ALA A 256 -11.74 -18.02 6.38
C ALA A 256 -11.13 -19.40 6.07
N ALA A 257 -10.00 -19.46 5.37
CA ALA A 257 -9.27 -20.70 5.11
C ALA A 257 -8.69 -21.31 6.41
N ILE A 258 -8.22 -20.48 7.35
CA ILE A 258 -7.80 -20.92 8.69
C ILE A 258 -8.98 -21.57 9.44
N LYS A 259 -10.13 -20.89 9.49
CA LYS A 259 -11.35 -21.39 10.14
C LYS A 259 -11.86 -22.69 9.52
N ALA A 260 -11.64 -22.87 8.21
CA ALA A 260 -11.98 -24.10 7.50
C ALA A 260 -10.92 -25.23 7.66
N GLY A 261 -9.83 -24.99 8.41
CA GLY A 261 -8.74 -25.96 8.60
C GLY A 261 -7.90 -26.23 7.36
N LYS A 262 -7.96 -25.36 6.34
CA LYS A 262 -7.22 -25.47 5.08
C LYS A 262 -5.89 -24.70 5.08
N LEU A 263 -5.78 -23.69 5.93
CA LEU A 263 -4.60 -22.88 6.18
C LEU A 263 -4.27 -22.96 7.67
N HIS A 264 -2.99 -23.17 8.01
CA HIS A 264 -2.60 -23.26 9.41
C HIS A 264 -2.52 -21.88 10.06
N SER A 265 -1.88 -20.93 9.41
CA SER A 265 -1.71 -19.57 9.93
C SER A 265 -1.41 -18.55 8.84
N THR A 266 -1.69 -17.27 9.13
CA THR A 266 -1.24 -16.14 8.34
C THR A 266 -0.64 -15.08 9.25
N SER A 267 0.46 -14.43 8.84
CA SER A 267 1.00 -13.26 9.53
C SER A 267 0.27 -12.02 9.02
N ALA A 268 -0.69 -11.54 9.80
CA ALA A 268 -1.56 -10.43 9.39
C ALA A 268 -0.80 -9.10 9.26
N GLN A 269 -1.14 -8.36 8.23
CA GLN A 269 -0.75 -6.98 7.97
C GLN A 269 -1.91 -6.04 8.25
N PHE A 270 -1.63 -4.73 8.39
CA PHE A 270 -2.61 -3.69 8.67
C PHE A 270 -2.57 -2.60 7.58
N PRO A 271 -3.07 -2.91 6.36
CA PRO A 271 -2.94 -2.03 5.20
C PRO A 271 -3.59 -0.67 5.39
N ARG A 272 -4.78 -0.60 6.02
CA ARG A 272 -5.48 0.67 6.28
C ARG A 272 -4.69 1.57 7.23
N GLU A 273 -4.11 1.01 8.29
CA GLU A 273 -3.22 1.74 9.20
C GLU A 273 -1.96 2.22 8.48
N MET A 274 -1.36 1.36 7.65
CA MET A 274 -0.21 1.71 6.81
C MET A 274 -0.52 2.91 5.91
N GLY A 275 -1.69 2.92 5.27
CA GLY A 275 -2.15 4.03 4.43
C GLY A 275 -2.32 5.33 5.21
N ARG A 276 -2.94 5.27 6.40
CA ARG A 276 -3.10 6.43 7.29
C ARG A 276 -1.74 7.01 7.71
N ILE A 277 -0.81 6.15 8.15
CA ILE A 277 0.54 6.56 8.53
C ILE A 277 1.23 7.23 7.34
N ALA A 278 1.20 6.62 6.16
CA ALA A 278 1.84 7.16 4.97
C ALA A 278 1.32 8.56 4.61
N ALA A 279 0.01 8.76 4.64
CA ALA A 279 -0.59 10.06 4.37
C ALA A 279 -0.23 11.08 5.46
N GLN A 280 -0.29 10.73 6.75
CA GLN A 280 0.14 11.60 7.84
C GLN A 280 1.58 12.08 7.67
N LYS A 281 2.50 11.21 7.22
CA LYS A 281 3.91 11.57 7.01
C LYS A 281 4.10 12.60 5.88
N VAL A 282 3.28 12.57 4.85
CA VAL A 282 3.30 13.63 3.83
C VAL A 282 2.87 14.97 4.44
N TYR A 283 1.81 14.99 5.25
CA TYR A 283 1.36 16.24 5.90
C TYR A 283 2.36 16.74 6.92
N GLU A 284 2.98 15.88 7.73
CA GLU A 284 4.07 16.26 8.62
C GLU A 284 5.21 16.95 7.86
N HIS A 285 5.60 16.40 6.71
CA HIS A 285 6.61 17.00 5.84
C HIS A 285 6.20 18.37 5.30
N LEU A 286 4.96 18.49 4.82
CA LEU A 286 4.42 19.75 4.29
C LEU A 286 4.31 20.83 5.38
N ASP A 287 4.16 20.44 6.64
CA ASP A 287 4.20 21.30 7.82
C ASP A 287 5.63 21.61 8.29
N GLY A 288 6.66 21.14 7.58
CA GLY A 288 8.08 21.35 7.93
C GLY A 288 8.59 20.48 9.09
N LYS A 289 7.84 19.42 9.47
CA LYS A 289 8.25 18.49 10.53
C LYS A 289 9.22 17.43 9.98
N PRO A 290 10.15 16.92 10.81
CA PRO A 290 11.00 15.80 10.41
C PRO A 290 10.19 14.52 10.24
N VAL A 291 10.58 13.69 9.25
CA VAL A 291 9.95 12.41 8.96
C VAL A 291 11.01 11.30 8.97
N ASP A 292 10.74 10.24 9.72
CA ASP A 292 11.58 9.04 9.73
C ASP A 292 11.58 8.37 8.35
N LYS A 293 12.75 7.93 7.91
CA LYS A 293 12.95 7.36 6.57
C LYS A 293 12.24 6.02 6.38
N ASN A 294 12.32 5.13 7.35
CA ASN A 294 11.78 3.76 7.27
C ASN A 294 10.84 3.52 8.46
N ILE A 295 9.56 3.39 8.17
CA ILE A 295 8.50 3.21 9.16
C ILE A 295 7.94 1.81 9.03
N LYS A 296 8.12 1.01 10.08
CA LYS A 296 7.63 -0.36 10.12
C LYS A 296 6.29 -0.44 10.85
N VAL A 297 5.28 -0.97 10.17
CA VAL A 297 4.01 -1.35 10.77
C VAL A 297 4.14 -2.77 11.29
N LYS A 298 3.74 -2.99 12.54
CA LYS A 298 3.79 -4.32 13.16
C LYS A 298 2.90 -5.33 12.45
N VAL A 299 3.24 -6.59 12.61
CA VAL A 299 2.47 -7.74 12.10
C VAL A 299 2.00 -8.61 13.26
N GLU A 300 0.95 -9.42 13.04
CA GLU A 300 0.36 -10.28 14.06
C GLU A 300 0.12 -11.68 13.48
N LEU A 301 0.48 -12.72 14.24
CA LEU A 301 0.21 -14.10 13.84
C LEU A 301 -1.27 -14.45 14.09
N ILE A 302 -1.97 -14.87 13.04
CA ILE A 302 -3.34 -15.34 13.11
C ILE A 302 -3.37 -16.86 12.90
N THR A 303 -3.99 -17.54 13.85
CA THR A 303 -4.24 -18.99 13.88
C THR A 303 -5.73 -19.24 14.14
N ALA A 304 -6.13 -20.50 14.18
CA ALA A 304 -7.51 -20.86 14.54
C ALA A 304 -7.93 -20.35 15.94
N GLU A 305 -6.97 -20.17 16.86
CA GLU A 305 -7.22 -19.74 18.24
C GLU A 305 -7.67 -18.28 18.33
N ASN A 306 -7.16 -17.38 17.47
CA ASN A 306 -7.44 -15.95 17.53
C ASN A 306 -8.16 -15.37 16.28
N ALA A 307 -8.47 -16.20 15.29
CA ALA A 307 -9.10 -15.79 14.03
C ALA A 307 -10.42 -15.01 14.24
N ASP A 308 -11.29 -15.46 15.16
CA ASP A 308 -12.56 -14.80 15.43
C ASP A 308 -12.39 -13.44 16.14
N ALA A 309 -11.43 -13.32 17.04
CA ALA A 309 -11.10 -12.06 17.70
C ALA A 309 -10.53 -11.04 16.72
N PHE A 310 -9.63 -11.50 15.85
CA PHE A 310 -9.03 -10.66 14.80
C PHE A 310 -10.08 -10.08 13.84
N LEU A 311 -11.05 -10.89 13.37
CA LEU A 311 -12.11 -10.41 12.47
C LEU A 311 -13.06 -9.39 13.14
N LYS A 312 -13.23 -9.45 14.46
CA LYS A 312 -14.06 -8.47 15.19
C LYS A 312 -13.34 -7.15 15.45
N GLY A 313 -12.02 -7.14 15.38
CA GLY A 313 -11.18 -5.95 15.60
C GLY A 313 -10.85 -5.18 14.30
N LYS A 314 -11.21 -5.73 13.13
CA LYS A 314 -11.13 -5.06 11.85
C LYS A 314 -12.40 -4.29 11.54
#